data_2baeb1ab0e39eabb2b707d86384ca614
#
_entry.id   2baeb1ab0e39eabb2b707d86384ca614
#
_cell.length_a   1.000
_cell.length_b   1.000
_cell.length_c   1.000
_cell.angle_alpha   90.00
_cell.angle_beta   90.00
_cell.angle_gamma   90.00
#
_symmetry.space_group_name_H-M   'P 1'
#
loop_
_entity.id
_entity.type
_entity.pdbx_description
1 polymer ?
#
loop_
_entity_poly.entity_id
_entity_poly.type
_entity_poly.pdbx_seq_one_letter_code
_entity_poly.pdbx_strand_id
1 'polypeptide(L)'
;VLDEPTAMLDPKGRREVMETIRQLNKELGITVVIITHYMDEAAMCDRVVVVDDGKVIMDSTPREVFGSVEKIKERGLDVPQVTELCHELKKAGFDIPDCVLTEEECVAVLEKLLKGGAQNG
;
A
#
# COMPACT_ATOMS: atom_id res chain seq x y z
N VAL A 1 20.50 -3.92 -0.70
CA VAL A 1 19.35 -4.60 -1.32
C VAL A 1 18.87 -5.72 -0.40
N LEU A 2 17.58 -5.70 -0.09
CA LEU A 2 16.93 -6.72 0.74
C LEU A 2 15.93 -7.49 -0.12
N ASP A 3 16.09 -8.79 -0.24
CA ASP A 3 15.23 -9.65 -1.03
C ASP A 3 14.25 -10.39 -0.10
N GLU A 4 12.98 -10.01 -0.13
CA GLU A 4 11.92 -10.54 0.70
C GLU A 4 12.33 -10.63 2.18
N PRO A 5 12.72 -9.51 2.80
CA PRO A 5 13.34 -9.53 4.13
C PRO A 5 12.41 -10.02 5.24
N THR A 6 11.11 -10.06 5.02
CA THR A 6 10.12 -10.42 6.03
C THR A 6 9.36 -11.70 5.71
N ALA A 7 9.83 -12.51 4.75
CA ALA A 7 9.11 -13.67 4.23
C ALA A 7 8.74 -14.71 5.29
N MET A 8 9.55 -14.84 6.35
CA MET A 8 9.35 -15.83 7.40
C MET A 8 8.71 -15.26 8.68
N LEU A 9 8.26 -14.00 8.63
CA LEU A 9 7.73 -13.33 9.81
C LEU A 9 6.20 -13.23 9.76
N ASP A 10 5.59 -13.16 10.95
CA ASP A 10 4.18 -12.87 11.09
C ASP A 10 3.90 -11.37 10.77
N PRO A 11 2.62 -10.95 10.64
CA PRO A 11 2.31 -9.55 10.29
C PRO A 11 2.91 -8.52 11.24
N LYS A 12 2.96 -8.82 12.53
CA LYS A 12 3.54 -7.91 13.52
C LYS A 12 5.05 -7.78 13.34
N GLY A 13 5.74 -8.90 13.16
CA GLY A 13 7.18 -8.92 12.93
C GLY A 13 7.55 -8.21 11.63
N ARG A 14 6.74 -8.42 10.58
CA ARG A 14 6.94 -7.74 9.30
C ARG A 14 6.85 -6.23 9.45
N ARG A 15 5.87 -5.75 10.20
CA ARG A 15 5.68 -4.31 10.44
C ARG A 15 6.87 -3.72 11.21
N GLU A 16 7.33 -4.41 12.25
CA GLU A 16 8.47 -3.97 13.04
C GLU A 16 9.75 -3.85 12.20
N VAL A 17 10.00 -4.82 11.34
CA VAL A 17 11.16 -4.79 10.44
C VAL A 17 11.06 -3.62 9.45
N MET A 18 9.89 -3.41 8.86
CA MET A 18 9.69 -2.33 7.92
C MET A 18 9.85 -0.96 8.56
N GLU A 19 9.36 -0.78 9.78
CA GLU A 19 9.55 0.46 10.53
C GLU A 19 11.01 0.71 10.84
N THR A 20 11.75 -0.33 11.22
CA THR A 20 13.18 -0.24 11.49
C THR A 20 13.96 0.16 10.23
N ILE A 21 13.66 -0.47 9.10
CA ILE A 21 14.30 -0.15 7.81
C ILE A 21 14.03 1.31 7.45
N ARG A 22 12.80 1.76 7.60
CA ARG A 22 12.42 3.13 7.29
C ARG A 22 13.14 4.14 8.18
N GLN A 23 13.27 3.82 9.46
CA GLN A 23 13.99 4.64 10.43
C GLN A 23 15.47 4.76 10.07
N LEU A 24 16.11 3.66 9.73
CA LEU A 24 17.51 3.65 9.29
C LEU A 24 17.71 4.49 8.03
N ASN A 25 16.78 4.40 7.09
CA ASN A 25 16.82 5.20 5.88
C ASN A 25 16.79 6.70 6.19
N LYS A 26 15.88 7.11 7.08
CA LYS A 26 15.72 8.53 7.45
C LYS A 26 16.89 9.05 8.28
N GLU A 27 17.33 8.31 9.28
CA GLU A 27 18.35 8.77 10.22
C GLU A 27 19.76 8.71 9.66
N LEU A 28 20.08 7.69 8.90
CA LEU A 28 21.43 7.48 8.36
C LEU A 28 21.56 7.86 6.90
N GLY A 29 20.48 8.21 6.23
CA GLY A 29 20.50 8.57 4.82
C GLY A 29 20.85 7.41 3.89
N ILE A 30 20.65 6.16 4.35
CA ILE A 30 20.97 4.98 3.57
C ILE A 30 19.86 4.70 2.57
N THR A 31 20.21 4.52 1.31
CA THR A 31 19.25 4.07 0.29
C THR A 31 18.98 2.58 0.46
N VAL A 32 17.71 2.21 0.66
CA VAL A 32 17.32 0.83 0.83
C VAL A 32 16.45 0.39 -0.34
N VAL A 33 16.82 -0.73 -0.96
CA VAL A 33 16.02 -1.36 -2.02
C VAL A 33 15.46 -2.66 -1.48
N ILE A 34 14.14 -2.81 -1.53
CA ILE A 34 13.43 -3.99 -1.02
C ILE A 34 12.73 -4.68 -2.19
N ILE A 35 12.94 -5.98 -2.31
CA ILE A 35 12.22 -6.82 -3.26
C ILE A 35 11.16 -7.57 -2.46
N THR A 36 9.90 -7.39 -2.80
CA THR A 36 8.81 -7.99 -2.06
C THR A 36 7.60 -8.26 -2.96
N HIS A 37 6.81 -9.24 -2.60
CA HIS A 37 5.48 -9.47 -3.18
C HIS A 37 4.37 -9.09 -2.19
N TYR A 38 4.72 -8.57 -1.04
CA TYR A 38 3.75 -8.07 -0.06
C TYR A 38 3.43 -6.60 -0.37
N MET A 39 2.23 -6.35 -0.80
CA MET A 39 1.83 -5.00 -1.25
C MET A 39 1.75 -3.99 -0.12
N ASP A 40 1.45 -4.43 1.09
CA ASP A 40 1.47 -3.55 2.27
C ASP A 40 2.89 -3.03 2.58
N GLU A 41 3.92 -3.83 2.32
CA GLU A 41 5.30 -3.39 2.46
C GLU A 41 5.66 -2.36 1.38
N ALA A 42 5.27 -2.64 0.13
CA ALA A 42 5.50 -1.71 -0.97
C ALA A 42 4.83 -0.36 -0.73
N ALA A 43 3.66 -0.36 -0.10
CA ALA A 43 2.94 0.86 0.24
C ALA A 43 3.69 1.75 1.24
N MET A 44 4.61 1.20 2.01
CA MET A 44 5.42 1.95 2.99
C MET A 44 6.68 2.57 2.37
N CYS A 45 6.98 2.28 1.13
CA CYS A 45 8.18 2.78 0.46
C CYS A 45 7.94 4.16 -0.16
N ASP A 46 9.04 4.87 -0.44
CA ASP A 46 8.95 6.18 -1.10
C ASP A 46 8.73 6.05 -2.60
N ARG A 47 9.17 4.95 -3.17
CA ARG A 47 9.08 4.69 -4.61
C ARG A 47 8.83 3.20 -4.83
N VAL A 48 7.96 2.89 -5.77
CA VAL A 48 7.62 1.52 -6.13
C VAL A 48 7.90 1.31 -7.61
N VAL A 49 8.65 0.25 -7.89
CA VAL A 49 8.93 -0.19 -9.26
C VAL A 49 8.22 -1.53 -9.44
N VAL A 50 7.30 -1.60 -10.37
CA VAL A 50 6.56 -2.83 -10.66
C VAL A 50 7.20 -3.49 -11.88
N VAL A 51 7.62 -4.73 -11.70
CA VAL A 51 8.27 -5.53 -12.75
C VAL A 51 7.36 -6.71 -13.09
N ASP A 52 7.08 -6.88 -14.37
CA ASP A 52 6.28 -7.99 -14.87
C ASP A 52 6.92 -8.51 -16.15
N ASP A 53 7.12 -9.84 -16.22
CA ASP A 53 7.74 -10.52 -17.37
C ASP A 53 9.08 -9.88 -17.77
N GLY A 54 9.91 -9.57 -16.77
CA GLY A 54 11.24 -9.00 -16.98
C GLY A 54 11.24 -7.53 -17.42
N LYS A 55 10.09 -6.88 -17.42
CA LYS A 55 9.97 -5.47 -17.85
C LYS A 55 9.42 -4.60 -16.73
N VAL A 56 9.92 -3.37 -16.65
CA VAL A 56 9.37 -2.36 -15.76
C VAL A 56 8.09 -1.82 -16.38
N ILE A 57 6.96 -2.04 -15.71
CA ILE A 57 5.67 -1.59 -16.20
C ILE A 57 5.17 -0.32 -15.49
N MET A 58 5.63 -0.08 -14.26
CA MET A 58 5.33 1.13 -13.51
C MET A 58 6.54 1.50 -12.64
N ASP A 59 6.76 2.79 -12.46
CA ASP A 59 7.82 3.32 -11.61
C ASP A 59 7.34 4.67 -11.09
N SER A 60 6.82 4.69 -9.87
CA SER A 60 6.22 5.89 -9.33
C SER A 60 6.07 5.79 -7.80
N THR A 61 5.38 6.74 -7.20
CA THR A 61 5.07 6.68 -5.78
C THR A 61 4.05 5.57 -5.51
N PRO A 62 3.98 5.05 -4.27
CA PRO A 62 2.96 4.05 -3.93
C PRO A 62 1.54 4.51 -4.24
N ARG A 63 1.22 5.77 -4.01
CA ARG A 63 -0.13 6.30 -4.29
C ARG A 63 -0.46 6.26 -5.77
N GLU A 64 0.49 6.59 -6.63
CA GLU A 64 0.28 6.54 -8.07
C GLU A 64 0.19 5.11 -8.59
N VAL A 65 1.06 4.23 -8.09
CA VAL A 65 1.06 2.83 -8.49
C VAL A 65 -0.24 2.13 -8.07
N PHE A 66 -0.57 2.17 -6.79
CA PHE A 66 -1.73 1.47 -6.26
C PHE A 66 -3.05 2.21 -6.50
N GLY A 67 -3.00 3.48 -6.88
CA GLY A 67 -4.16 4.21 -7.35
C GLY A 67 -4.70 3.68 -8.67
N SER A 68 -3.88 2.96 -9.42
CA SER A 68 -4.28 2.31 -10.69
C SER A 68 -4.68 0.85 -10.46
N VAL A 69 -5.59 0.60 -9.52
CA VAL A 69 -5.98 -0.75 -9.07
C VAL A 69 -6.34 -1.68 -10.22
N GLU A 70 -7.20 -1.22 -11.13
CA GLU A 70 -7.67 -2.05 -12.24
C GLU A 70 -6.53 -2.43 -13.19
N LYS A 71 -5.64 -1.49 -13.47
CA LYS A 71 -4.49 -1.72 -14.35
C LYS A 71 -3.54 -2.76 -13.76
N ILE A 72 -3.30 -2.68 -12.45
CA ILE A 72 -2.43 -3.64 -11.75
C ILE A 72 -3.06 -5.02 -11.73
N LYS A 73 -4.35 -5.10 -11.45
CA LYS A 73 -5.07 -6.37 -11.42
C LYS A 73 -5.16 -7.04 -12.78
N GLU A 74 -5.28 -6.28 -13.85
CA GLU A 74 -5.25 -6.81 -15.22
C GLU A 74 -3.95 -7.55 -15.52
N ARG A 75 -2.86 -7.16 -14.88
CA ARG A 75 -1.55 -7.82 -15.01
C ARG A 75 -1.37 -9.00 -14.09
N GLY A 76 -2.40 -9.39 -13.32
CA GLY A 76 -2.30 -10.47 -12.36
C GLY A 76 -1.53 -10.10 -11.09
N LEU A 77 -1.32 -8.82 -10.85
CA LEU A 77 -0.64 -8.30 -9.67
C LEU A 77 -1.66 -7.84 -8.64
N ASP A 78 -1.22 -7.72 -7.39
CA ASP A 78 -2.09 -7.30 -6.29
C ASP A 78 -1.85 -5.86 -5.86
N VAL A 79 -2.80 -5.35 -5.07
CA VAL A 79 -2.69 -4.09 -4.36
C VAL A 79 -2.89 -4.35 -2.87
N PRO A 80 -2.54 -3.41 -1.97
CA PRO A 80 -2.85 -3.58 -0.56
C PRO A 80 -4.33 -3.84 -0.34
N GLN A 81 -4.67 -4.72 0.62
CA GLN A 81 -6.06 -5.08 0.89
C GLN A 81 -6.94 -3.87 1.20
N VAL A 82 -6.42 -2.93 1.99
CA VAL A 82 -7.18 -1.71 2.32
C VAL A 82 -7.41 -0.84 1.09
N THR A 83 -6.47 -0.80 0.16
CA THR A 83 -6.60 -0.06 -1.09
C THR A 83 -7.71 -0.67 -1.95
N GLU A 84 -7.74 -2.00 -2.05
CA GLU A 84 -8.77 -2.72 -2.79
C GLU A 84 -10.15 -2.53 -2.17
N LEU A 85 -10.25 -2.65 -0.85
CA LEU A 85 -11.51 -2.44 -0.13
C LEU A 85 -12.07 -1.05 -0.41
N CYS A 86 -11.26 -0.02 -0.25
CA CYS A 86 -11.70 1.36 -0.47
C CYS A 86 -12.05 1.62 -1.93
N HIS A 87 -11.35 1.00 -2.87
CA HIS A 87 -11.66 1.09 -4.28
C HIS A 87 -13.06 0.51 -4.58
N GLU A 88 -13.37 -0.65 -4.02
CA GLU A 88 -14.68 -1.29 -4.17
C GLU A 88 -15.80 -0.46 -3.53
N LEU A 89 -15.56 0.10 -2.35
CA LEU A 89 -16.51 0.97 -1.68
C LEU A 89 -16.79 2.24 -2.51
N LYS A 90 -15.77 2.80 -3.12
CA LYS A 90 -15.93 3.96 -3.98
C LYS A 90 -16.78 3.63 -5.21
N LYS A 91 -16.57 2.46 -5.82
CA LYS A 91 -17.40 1.97 -6.92
C LYS A 91 -18.86 1.82 -6.51
N ALA A 92 -19.11 1.44 -5.27
CA ALA A 92 -20.45 1.28 -4.72
C ALA A 92 -21.16 2.61 -4.39
N GLY A 93 -20.47 3.74 -4.58
CA GLY A 93 -21.05 5.07 -4.41
C GLY A 93 -20.68 5.78 -3.12
N PHE A 94 -19.82 5.20 -2.30
CA PHE A 94 -19.35 5.86 -1.07
C PHE A 94 -18.32 6.94 -1.40
N ASP A 95 -18.31 8.00 -0.60
CA ASP A 95 -17.36 9.10 -0.75
C ASP A 95 -16.04 8.73 -0.08
N ILE A 96 -15.14 8.14 -0.87
CA ILE A 96 -13.85 7.64 -0.40
C ILE A 96 -12.74 8.25 -1.25
N PRO A 97 -11.60 8.65 -0.64
CA PRO A 97 -10.44 9.12 -1.38
C PRO A 97 -9.97 8.12 -2.43
N ASP A 98 -9.36 8.62 -3.49
CA ASP A 98 -8.93 7.79 -4.63
C ASP A 98 -7.92 6.72 -4.27
N CYS A 99 -7.07 6.97 -3.29
CA CYS A 99 -6.06 6.01 -2.91
C CYS A 99 -5.88 5.97 -1.41
N VAL A 100 -6.17 4.83 -0.82
CA VAL A 100 -5.93 4.54 0.60
C VAL A 100 -4.87 3.45 0.64
N LEU A 101 -3.75 3.71 1.30
CA LEU A 101 -2.59 2.80 1.30
C LEU A 101 -2.38 2.05 2.60
N THR A 102 -2.80 2.61 3.73
CA THR A 102 -2.52 2.04 5.04
C THR A 102 -3.80 1.73 5.80
N GLU A 103 -3.68 0.83 6.78
CA GLU A 103 -4.82 0.49 7.65
C GLU A 103 -5.30 1.72 8.43
N GLU A 104 -4.37 2.57 8.88
CA GLU A 104 -4.69 3.81 9.60
C GLU A 104 -5.51 4.76 8.73
N GLU A 105 -5.13 4.92 7.46
CA GLU A 105 -5.90 5.73 6.53
C GLU A 105 -7.30 5.15 6.31
N CYS A 106 -7.39 3.84 6.17
CA CYS A 106 -8.64 3.13 5.97
C CYS A 106 -9.58 3.32 7.17
N VAL A 107 -9.06 3.15 8.38
CA VAL A 107 -9.85 3.33 9.61
C VAL A 107 -10.36 4.76 9.69
N ALA A 108 -9.53 5.76 9.42
CA ALA A 108 -9.92 7.17 9.45
C ALA A 108 -11.04 7.46 8.45
N VAL A 109 -10.95 6.91 7.25
CA VAL A 109 -11.97 7.08 6.20
C VAL A 109 -13.28 6.45 6.62
N LEU A 110 -13.24 5.21 7.15
CA LEU A 110 -14.43 4.48 7.58
C LEU A 110 -15.12 5.16 8.77
N GLU A 111 -14.35 5.64 9.74
CA GLU A 111 -14.89 6.40 10.87
C GLU A 111 -15.62 7.65 10.40
N LYS A 112 -15.05 8.38 9.47
CA LYS A 112 -15.66 9.58 8.90
C LYS A 112 -16.97 9.26 8.19
N LEU A 113 -17.01 8.17 7.44
CA LEU A 113 -18.22 7.71 6.76
C LEU A 113 -19.34 7.35 7.76
N LEU A 114 -18.96 6.61 8.82
CA LEU A 114 -19.91 6.20 9.85
C LEU A 114 -20.47 7.40 10.61
N LYS A 115 -19.64 8.37 10.95
CA LYS A 115 -20.09 9.60 11.62
C LYS A 115 -21.00 10.42 10.71
N GLY A 116 -20.65 10.54 9.43
CA GLY A 116 -21.50 11.23 8.46
C GLY A 116 -22.85 10.53 8.29
N GLY A 117 -22.83 9.20 8.21
CA GLY A 117 -24.04 8.40 8.14
C GLY A 117 -24.92 8.52 9.38
N ALA A 118 -24.30 8.54 10.56
CA ALA A 118 -25.00 8.71 11.82
C ALA A 118 -25.67 10.09 11.94
N GLN A 119 -25.04 11.12 11.42
CA GLN A 119 -25.59 12.48 11.42
C GLN A 119 -26.75 12.64 10.45
N ASN A 120 -26.73 11.91 9.36
CA ASN A 120 -27.73 12.01 8.30
C ASN A 120 -28.85 10.97 8.44
N GLY A 121 -28.64 10.01 9.30
CA GLY A 121 -29.61 8.98 9.56
C GLY A 121 -30.39 9.22 10.81
#